data_e13678939aac74e6fa60fb18bb9a8be1
#
_entry.id   e13678939aac74e6fa60fb18bb9a8be1
#
_cell.length_a   1.000
_cell.length_b   1.000
_cell.length_c   1.000
_cell.angle_alpha   90.00
_cell.angle_beta   90.00
_cell.angle_gamma   90.00
#
_symmetry.space_group_name_H-M   'P 1'
#
loop_
_entity.id
_entity.type
_entity.pdbx_description
1 polymer ?
#
loop_
_entity_poly.entity_id
_entity_poly.type
_entity_poly.pdbx_seq_one_letter_code
_entity_poly.pdbx_strand_id
1 'polypeptide(L)'
;MRVWQIPSFGIDSLEFIERPSIEPGPGEVLVRVRAVSFNYRDLLVVQGSYNPKMKLPRIPCSDGAGEVVAVGDGVSSLRPGDRVAAIFMQNWLEGPIDRARSRGALGGDIDGMLAEFVVLKETGLVRIPEHLSFQEAATLPCAAVTAWNALRTAKLEPGATVLIQGTGGVSIFALQLARLSGARVLGISSSDRKLERAFALGLDAGLNYTDSPEWDKWALDQTDGVGVDLVVEVGGLQTLPRSLKAVRMGGTVAQIGVLSGSGDPVPFPLASIFHKWVNVQGIYVGSRKDFEDLNRAISLVGLRPVGENFHWSQAREVLMRMAEGSHFGKLVVTIE
;
A
#
# COMPACT_ATOMS: atom_id res chain seq x y z
N MET A 1 25.89 -10.85 3.71
CA MET A 1 24.97 -9.73 3.67
C MET A 1 24.11 -9.67 4.93
N ARG A 2 23.80 -8.48 5.41
CA ARG A 2 22.96 -8.29 6.61
C ARG A 2 21.50 -8.30 6.23
N VAL A 3 20.67 -8.91 7.08
CA VAL A 3 19.22 -8.99 6.89
C VAL A 3 18.49 -8.90 8.23
N TRP A 4 17.26 -8.43 8.19
CA TRP A 4 16.29 -8.66 9.23
C TRP A 4 15.42 -9.86 8.87
N GLN A 5 15.24 -10.80 9.80
CA GLN A 5 14.37 -11.95 9.58
C GLN A 5 13.51 -12.25 10.79
N ILE A 6 12.43 -12.96 10.58
CA ILE A 6 11.58 -13.54 11.62
C ILE A 6 11.80 -15.06 11.65
N PRO A 7 12.51 -15.60 12.67
CA PRO A 7 12.65 -17.04 12.86
C PRO A 7 11.37 -17.66 13.44
N SER A 8 10.58 -16.89 14.16
CA SER A 8 9.27 -17.22 14.71
C SER A 8 8.35 -16.01 14.69
N PHE A 9 7.04 -16.19 14.81
CA PHE A 9 6.09 -15.06 14.82
C PHE A 9 6.23 -14.21 16.09
N GLY A 10 6.04 -12.90 15.91
CA GLY A 10 6.13 -11.88 16.95
C GLY A 10 7.13 -10.77 16.61
N ILE A 11 6.82 -9.53 16.95
CA ILE A 11 7.72 -8.38 16.68
C ILE A 11 9.05 -8.56 17.46
N ASP A 12 9.00 -9.12 18.67
CA ASP A 12 10.17 -9.34 19.50
C ASP A 12 11.12 -10.41 18.93
N SER A 13 10.61 -11.30 18.09
CA SER A 13 11.41 -12.32 17.41
C SER A 13 12.21 -11.80 16.22
N LEU A 14 11.89 -10.60 15.73
CA LEU A 14 12.61 -9.99 14.61
C LEU A 14 14.09 -9.84 14.96
N GLU A 15 14.97 -10.47 14.20
CA GLU A 15 16.41 -10.51 14.46
C GLU A 15 17.22 -9.97 13.28
N PHE A 16 18.32 -9.31 13.61
CA PHE A 16 19.27 -8.77 12.66
C PHE A 16 20.49 -9.71 12.58
N ILE A 17 20.68 -10.35 11.43
CA ILE A 17 21.71 -11.38 11.26
C ILE A 17 22.50 -11.19 9.95
N GLU A 18 23.59 -11.91 9.87
CA GLU A 18 24.33 -12.09 8.63
C GLU A 18 23.93 -13.39 7.93
N ARG A 19 23.69 -13.32 6.63
CA ARG A 19 23.51 -14.45 5.72
C ARG A 19 24.64 -14.47 4.67
N PRO A 20 24.91 -15.61 4.02
CA PRO A 20 25.84 -15.68 2.88
C PRO A 20 25.46 -14.66 1.79
N SER A 21 26.45 -14.22 1.01
CA SER A 21 26.20 -13.44 -0.22
C SER A 21 25.40 -14.27 -1.21
N ILE A 22 24.60 -13.58 -2.02
CA ILE A 22 23.78 -14.17 -3.07
C ILE A 22 24.21 -13.63 -4.43
N GLU A 23 24.05 -14.44 -5.47
CA GLU A 23 24.36 -14.07 -6.85
C GLU A 23 23.13 -14.32 -7.73
N PRO A 24 22.92 -13.51 -8.78
CA PRO A 24 21.78 -13.69 -9.67
C PRO A 24 22.00 -14.88 -10.62
N GLY A 25 21.01 -15.76 -10.71
CA GLY A 25 20.93 -16.81 -11.73
C GLY A 25 20.39 -16.28 -13.07
N PRO A 26 20.21 -17.15 -14.08
CA PRO A 26 19.67 -16.75 -15.38
C PRO A 26 18.29 -16.07 -15.25
N GLY A 27 18.14 -14.89 -15.90
CA GLY A 27 16.92 -14.07 -15.85
C GLY A 27 16.71 -13.33 -14.52
N GLU A 28 17.67 -13.37 -13.60
CA GLU A 28 17.62 -12.73 -12.30
C GLU A 28 18.53 -11.52 -12.20
N VAL A 29 18.23 -10.66 -11.27
CA VAL A 29 18.90 -9.38 -11.04
C VAL A 29 19.22 -9.27 -9.55
N LEU A 30 20.47 -8.96 -9.23
CA LEU A 30 20.91 -8.61 -7.89
C LEU A 30 20.71 -7.12 -7.66
N VAL A 31 19.88 -6.78 -6.68
CA VAL A 31 19.58 -5.42 -6.29
C VAL A 31 20.18 -5.13 -4.92
N ARG A 32 20.98 -4.06 -4.84
CA ARG A 32 21.36 -3.46 -3.55
C ARG A 32 20.21 -2.61 -3.06
N VAL A 33 19.54 -3.04 -2.01
CA VAL A 33 18.40 -2.33 -1.43
C VAL A 33 18.90 -1.06 -0.71
N ARG A 34 18.27 0.07 -1.00
CA ARG A 34 18.59 1.38 -0.41
C ARG A 34 17.53 1.87 0.55
N ALA A 35 16.29 1.46 0.34
CA ALA A 35 15.18 1.80 1.21
C ALA A 35 14.10 0.71 1.20
N VAL A 36 13.46 0.51 2.33
CA VAL A 36 12.35 -0.43 2.53
C VAL A 36 11.20 0.30 3.20
N SER A 37 10.00 0.13 2.66
CA SER A 37 8.81 0.77 3.20
C SER A 37 7.87 -0.27 3.81
N PHE A 38 7.35 0.05 5.00
CA PHE A 38 6.48 -0.84 5.77
C PHE A 38 5.02 -0.64 5.40
N ASN A 39 4.28 -1.73 5.42
CA ASN A 39 2.83 -1.79 5.22
C ASN A 39 2.18 -2.51 6.42
N TYR A 40 0.91 -2.23 6.68
CA TYR A 40 0.18 -2.91 7.76
C TYR A 40 0.19 -4.44 7.60
N ARG A 41 0.18 -4.93 6.34
CA ARG A 41 0.29 -6.37 6.07
C ARG A 41 1.63 -6.95 6.57
N ASP A 42 2.71 -6.18 6.61
CA ASP A 42 4.00 -6.66 7.09
C ASP A 42 3.97 -6.87 8.61
N LEU A 43 3.25 -6.00 9.33
CA LEU A 43 2.94 -6.22 10.74
C LEU A 43 2.16 -7.52 10.95
N LEU A 44 1.10 -7.75 10.16
CA LEU A 44 0.31 -8.98 10.23
C LEU A 44 1.13 -10.24 9.89
N VAL A 45 2.07 -10.13 8.95
CA VAL A 45 3.02 -11.21 8.60
C VAL A 45 3.92 -11.51 9.80
N VAL A 46 4.54 -10.48 10.38
CA VAL A 46 5.45 -10.65 11.54
C VAL A 46 4.69 -11.24 12.73
N GLN A 47 3.44 -10.84 12.96
CA GLN A 47 2.59 -11.38 14.02
C GLN A 47 2.02 -12.79 13.73
N GLY A 48 2.16 -13.30 12.50
CA GLY A 48 1.61 -14.61 12.10
C GLY A 48 0.12 -14.62 11.78
N SER A 49 -0.56 -13.46 11.84
CA SER A 49 -1.99 -13.36 11.57
C SER A 49 -2.34 -13.28 10.08
N TYR A 50 -1.38 -12.89 9.22
CA TYR A 50 -1.58 -12.85 7.77
C TYR A 50 -1.62 -14.25 7.14
N ASN A 51 -0.67 -15.12 7.51
CA ASN A 51 -0.61 -16.52 7.09
C ASN A 51 0.08 -17.36 8.19
N PRO A 52 -0.68 -17.96 9.12
CA PRO A 52 -0.11 -18.72 10.23
C PRO A 52 0.63 -20.00 9.79
N LYS A 53 0.47 -20.41 8.52
CA LYS A 53 1.17 -21.57 7.93
C LYS A 53 2.41 -21.17 7.11
N MET A 54 2.81 -19.91 7.16
CA MET A 54 4.00 -19.42 6.46
C MET A 54 5.25 -20.15 6.94
N LYS A 55 6.12 -20.54 6.00
CA LYS A 55 7.41 -21.15 6.34
C LYS A 55 8.37 -20.09 6.88
N LEU A 56 8.98 -20.38 8.00
CA LEU A 56 10.00 -19.57 8.66
C LEU A 56 11.37 -20.28 8.60
N PRO A 57 12.52 -19.56 8.71
CA PRO A 57 12.60 -18.11 8.84
C PRO A 57 12.21 -17.37 7.56
N ARG A 58 11.81 -16.07 7.69
CA ARG A 58 11.37 -15.22 6.58
C ARG A 58 11.96 -13.82 6.72
N ILE A 59 12.48 -13.25 5.62
CA ILE A 59 12.79 -11.82 5.53
C ILE A 59 11.46 -11.09 5.26
N PRO A 60 11.01 -10.19 6.13
CA PRO A 60 9.74 -9.48 5.96
C PRO A 60 9.83 -8.31 4.97
N CYS A 61 8.73 -7.57 4.84
CA CYS A 61 8.49 -6.40 4.00
C CYS A 61 8.41 -6.69 2.50
N SER A 62 7.32 -6.22 1.90
CA SER A 62 7.09 -6.38 0.46
C SER A 62 7.74 -5.28 -0.37
N ASP A 63 7.91 -4.09 0.21
CA ASP A 63 8.20 -2.87 -0.52
C ASP A 63 9.64 -2.43 -0.31
N GLY A 64 10.37 -2.29 -1.41
CA GLY A 64 11.73 -1.76 -1.38
C GLY A 64 12.16 -1.20 -2.73
N ALA A 65 13.13 -0.30 -2.67
CA ALA A 65 13.78 0.29 -3.83
C ALA A 65 15.30 0.26 -3.65
N GLY A 66 16.01 0.13 -4.76
CA GLY A 66 17.44 0.02 -4.74
C GLY A 66 18.06 0.15 -6.13
N GLU A 67 19.33 -0.22 -6.20
CA GLU A 67 20.16 -0.13 -7.40
C GLU A 67 20.54 -1.53 -7.87
N VAL A 68 20.42 -1.79 -9.14
CA VAL A 68 20.93 -3.02 -9.78
C VAL A 68 22.44 -3.03 -9.69
N VAL A 69 23.02 -4.09 -9.13
CA VAL A 69 24.49 -4.25 -9.02
C VAL A 69 25.04 -5.36 -9.89
N ALA A 70 24.24 -6.38 -10.20
CA ALA A 70 24.61 -7.44 -11.13
C ALA A 70 23.35 -8.01 -11.81
N VAL A 71 23.54 -8.60 -12.97
CA VAL A 71 22.49 -9.27 -13.75
C VAL A 71 22.98 -10.65 -14.18
N GLY A 72 22.09 -11.63 -14.16
CA GLY A 72 22.34 -12.97 -14.68
C GLY A 72 22.14 -13.06 -16.19
N ASP A 73 22.48 -14.21 -16.75
CA ASP A 73 22.33 -14.47 -18.18
C ASP A 73 20.88 -14.29 -18.64
N GLY A 74 20.70 -13.71 -19.84
CA GLY A 74 19.39 -13.50 -20.46
C GLY A 74 18.62 -12.28 -19.96
N VAL A 75 19.10 -11.53 -18.95
CA VAL A 75 18.55 -10.23 -18.58
C VAL A 75 18.85 -9.21 -19.68
N SER A 76 17.83 -8.49 -20.13
CA SER A 76 17.96 -7.58 -21.29
C SER A 76 17.41 -6.17 -21.04
N SER A 77 16.48 -6.00 -20.11
CA SER A 77 15.83 -4.70 -19.86
C SER A 77 16.45 -3.90 -18.72
N LEU A 78 17.30 -4.53 -17.89
CA LEU A 78 17.98 -3.92 -16.76
C LEU A 78 19.48 -4.10 -16.83
N ARG A 79 20.23 -3.15 -16.26
CA ARG A 79 21.71 -3.15 -16.21
C ARG A 79 22.19 -2.58 -14.86
N PRO A 80 23.44 -2.90 -14.45
CA PRO A 80 24.05 -2.28 -13.27
C PRO A 80 23.96 -0.75 -13.31
N GLY A 81 23.58 -0.15 -12.17
CA GLY A 81 23.31 1.28 -12.02
C GLY A 81 21.84 1.67 -12.22
N ASP A 82 20.99 0.81 -12.78
CA ASP A 82 19.55 1.11 -12.89
C ASP A 82 18.91 1.18 -11.50
N ARG A 83 18.06 2.20 -11.33
CA ARG A 83 17.29 2.43 -10.10
C ARG A 83 15.92 1.75 -10.21
N VAL A 84 15.63 0.84 -9.31
CA VAL A 84 14.47 -0.05 -9.41
C VAL A 84 13.70 -0.16 -8.09
N ALA A 85 12.42 -0.53 -8.18
CA ALA A 85 11.62 -1.01 -7.07
C ALA A 85 11.01 -2.37 -7.43
N ALA A 86 10.82 -3.22 -6.41
CA ALA A 86 10.22 -4.53 -6.60
C ALA A 86 8.69 -4.44 -6.68
N ILE A 87 8.04 -5.22 -7.55
CA ILE A 87 6.60 -5.35 -7.53
C ILE A 87 6.17 -6.26 -6.36
N PHE A 88 5.00 -6.01 -5.80
CA PHE A 88 4.51 -6.72 -4.61
C PHE A 88 4.36 -8.23 -4.85
N MET A 89 3.65 -8.60 -5.91
CA MET A 89 3.47 -10.00 -6.35
C MET A 89 4.34 -10.26 -7.57
N GLN A 90 5.39 -11.04 -7.40
CA GLN A 90 6.41 -11.26 -8.42
C GLN A 90 5.90 -11.97 -9.69
N ASN A 91 4.72 -12.59 -9.62
CA ASN A 91 4.11 -13.28 -10.75
C ASN A 91 2.97 -12.51 -11.44
N TRP A 92 2.60 -11.32 -10.93
CA TRP A 92 1.50 -10.56 -11.53
C TRP A 92 2.00 -9.42 -12.43
N LEU A 93 2.23 -9.77 -13.69
CA LEU A 93 2.78 -8.81 -14.65
C LEU A 93 1.70 -7.90 -15.24
N GLU A 94 0.54 -8.45 -15.61
CA GLU A 94 -0.59 -7.71 -16.19
C GLU A 94 -1.89 -8.51 -16.15
N GLY A 95 -3.00 -7.85 -16.52
CA GLY A 95 -4.33 -8.45 -16.64
C GLY A 95 -5.00 -8.77 -15.31
N PRO A 96 -6.17 -9.41 -15.34
CA PRO A 96 -6.91 -9.77 -14.13
C PRO A 96 -6.11 -10.69 -13.22
N ILE A 97 -6.26 -10.50 -11.89
CA ILE A 97 -5.63 -11.39 -10.91
C ILE A 97 -6.24 -12.79 -10.98
N ASP A 98 -5.40 -13.79 -10.83
CA ASP A 98 -5.79 -15.19 -10.68
C ASP A 98 -4.91 -15.89 -9.63
N ARG A 99 -5.16 -17.18 -9.39
CA ARG A 99 -4.44 -17.94 -8.35
C ARG A 99 -2.93 -18.06 -8.62
N ALA A 100 -2.49 -18.07 -9.87
CA ALA A 100 -1.07 -18.13 -10.21
C ALA A 100 -0.38 -16.78 -10.03
N ARG A 101 -1.02 -15.71 -10.49
CA ARG A 101 -0.56 -14.33 -10.38
C ARG A 101 -0.53 -13.82 -8.95
N SER A 102 -1.44 -14.29 -8.08
CA SER A 102 -1.49 -13.89 -6.67
C SER A 102 -0.41 -14.53 -5.79
N ARG A 103 0.42 -15.42 -6.34
CA ARG A 103 1.53 -16.04 -5.62
C ARG A 103 2.82 -15.24 -5.79
N GLY A 104 3.78 -15.51 -4.87
CA GLY A 104 5.08 -14.85 -4.89
C GLY A 104 5.05 -13.44 -4.28
N ALA A 105 4.16 -13.21 -3.32
CA ALA A 105 4.14 -11.98 -2.55
C ALA A 105 5.40 -11.87 -1.69
N LEU A 106 6.18 -10.81 -1.92
CA LEU A 106 7.40 -10.52 -1.17
C LEU A 106 7.11 -10.34 0.32
N GLY A 107 8.02 -10.83 1.16
CA GLY A 107 7.90 -10.80 2.62
C GLY A 107 6.80 -11.69 3.18
N GLY A 108 6.17 -12.51 2.36
CA GLY A 108 5.13 -13.46 2.73
C GLY A 108 5.40 -14.82 2.11
N ASP A 109 5.03 -15.01 0.84
CA ASP A 109 5.26 -16.29 0.14
C ASP A 109 6.75 -16.56 -0.07
N ILE A 110 7.51 -15.53 -0.35
CA ILE A 110 8.96 -15.55 -0.55
C ILE A 110 9.65 -14.49 0.33
N ASP A 111 10.97 -14.54 0.43
CA ASP A 111 11.73 -13.54 1.19
C ASP A 111 11.45 -12.13 0.64
N GLY A 112 11.40 -11.16 1.56
CA GLY A 112 11.07 -9.78 1.28
C GLY A 112 12.29 -8.89 1.11
N MET A 113 12.04 -7.58 1.27
CA MET A 113 13.00 -6.54 0.91
C MET A 113 13.86 -6.05 2.09
N LEU A 114 13.63 -6.52 3.34
CA LEU A 114 14.36 -6.01 4.52
C LEU A 114 15.74 -6.68 4.65
N ALA A 115 16.56 -6.48 3.61
CA ALA A 115 17.89 -7.03 3.43
C ALA A 115 18.79 -6.04 2.68
N GLU A 116 20.14 -6.16 2.81
CA GLU A 116 21.07 -5.34 2.03
C GLU A 116 21.01 -5.65 0.52
N PHE A 117 20.80 -6.91 0.19
CA PHE A 117 20.71 -7.38 -1.19
C PHE A 117 19.54 -8.35 -1.35
N VAL A 118 18.92 -8.31 -2.51
CA VAL A 118 17.90 -9.26 -2.93
C VAL A 118 18.15 -9.71 -4.37
N VAL A 119 17.83 -10.95 -4.67
CA VAL A 119 17.83 -11.47 -6.04
C VAL A 119 16.37 -11.67 -6.45
N LEU A 120 15.98 -11.02 -7.54
CA LEU A 120 14.62 -11.06 -8.07
C LEU A 120 14.67 -11.28 -9.59
N LYS A 121 13.61 -11.83 -10.16
CA LYS A 121 13.47 -11.89 -11.61
C LYS A 121 13.42 -10.48 -12.20
N GLU A 122 14.01 -10.30 -13.38
CA GLU A 122 13.93 -9.04 -14.14
C GLU A 122 12.49 -8.55 -14.26
N THR A 123 11.55 -9.46 -14.50
CA THR A 123 10.11 -9.15 -14.61
C THR A 123 9.47 -8.67 -13.31
N GLY A 124 10.08 -8.97 -12.17
CA GLY A 124 9.63 -8.55 -10.84
C GLY A 124 10.10 -7.15 -10.42
N LEU A 125 10.80 -6.44 -11.30
CA LEU A 125 11.39 -5.12 -11.03
C LEU A 125 10.86 -4.07 -12.01
N VAL A 126 10.66 -2.84 -11.52
CA VAL A 126 10.22 -1.68 -12.31
C VAL A 126 11.20 -0.53 -12.05
N ARG A 127 11.63 0.17 -13.13
CA ARG A 127 12.42 1.41 -12.97
C ARG A 127 11.61 2.45 -12.22
N ILE A 128 12.25 3.10 -11.25
CA ILE A 128 11.61 4.18 -10.49
C ILE A 128 11.72 5.51 -11.24
N PRO A 129 10.75 6.44 -11.03
CA PRO A 129 10.83 7.79 -11.57
C PRO A 129 12.10 8.52 -11.15
N GLU A 130 12.70 9.26 -12.08
CA GLU A 130 13.99 9.96 -11.84
C GLU A 130 13.90 11.01 -10.73
N HIS A 131 12.77 11.67 -10.58
CA HIS A 131 12.56 12.73 -9.58
C HIS A 131 12.41 12.19 -8.15
N LEU A 132 12.22 10.87 -7.96
CA LEU A 132 12.06 10.26 -6.63
C LEU A 132 13.39 9.80 -6.05
N SER A 133 13.56 9.96 -4.75
CA SER A 133 14.59 9.26 -3.98
C SER A 133 14.24 7.77 -3.84
N PHE A 134 15.18 6.94 -3.35
CA PHE A 134 14.90 5.54 -3.06
C PHE A 134 13.86 5.39 -1.94
N GLN A 135 13.89 6.28 -0.94
CA GLN A 135 12.94 6.31 0.16
C GLN A 135 11.51 6.56 -0.34
N GLU A 136 11.34 7.54 -1.22
CA GLU A 136 10.05 7.85 -1.83
C GLU A 136 9.59 6.70 -2.73
N ALA A 137 10.46 6.16 -3.57
CA ALA A 137 10.15 5.08 -4.49
C ALA A 137 9.79 3.76 -3.77
N ALA A 138 10.43 3.46 -2.64
CA ALA A 138 10.10 2.30 -1.83
C ALA A 138 8.66 2.31 -1.31
N THR A 139 7.98 3.46 -1.27
CA THR A 139 6.60 3.56 -0.77
C THR A 139 5.54 3.18 -1.80
N LEU A 140 5.94 3.02 -3.08
CA LEU A 140 5.01 2.86 -4.20
C LEU A 140 4.42 1.45 -4.36
N PRO A 141 5.20 0.34 -4.23
CA PRO A 141 4.78 -0.98 -4.70
C PRO A 141 3.46 -1.50 -4.13
N CYS A 142 3.22 -1.31 -2.84
CA CYS A 142 1.97 -1.72 -2.21
C CYS A 142 0.97 -0.56 -2.15
N ALA A 143 1.27 0.49 -1.39
CA ALA A 143 0.27 1.50 -1.04
C ALA A 143 -0.16 2.36 -2.23
N ALA A 144 0.79 2.85 -3.05
CA ALA A 144 0.45 3.69 -4.18
C ALA A 144 -0.22 2.90 -5.31
N VAL A 145 0.27 1.69 -5.61
CA VAL A 145 -0.35 0.81 -6.61
C VAL A 145 -1.75 0.39 -6.17
N THR A 146 -1.97 0.12 -4.88
CA THR A 146 -3.32 -0.17 -4.34
C THR A 146 -4.27 1.02 -4.52
N ALA A 147 -3.84 2.23 -4.17
CA ALA A 147 -4.64 3.44 -4.35
C ALA A 147 -4.95 3.69 -5.84
N TRP A 148 -3.95 3.55 -6.72
CA TRP A 148 -4.11 3.64 -8.17
C TRP A 148 -5.16 2.67 -8.69
N ASN A 149 -5.08 1.40 -8.28
CA ASN A 149 -6.01 0.36 -8.71
C ASN A 149 -7.43 0.62 -8.18
N ALA A 150 -7.58 1.10 -6.95
CA ALA A 150 -8.87 1.48 -6.38
C ALA A 150 -9.56 2.59 -7.20
N LEU A 151 -8.83 3.65 -7.54
CA LEU A 151 -9.35 4.76 -8.34
C LEU A 151 -9.72 4.32 -9.76
N ARG A 152 -8.89 3.50 -10.41
CA ARG A 152 -9.16 2.96 -11.75
C ARG A 152 -10.36 2.03 -11.79
N THR A 153 -10.52 1.18 -10.77
CA THR A 153 -11.66 0.25 -10.66
C THR A 153 -12.98 1.01 -10.54
N ALA A 154 -12.98 2.14 -9.83
CA ALA A 154 -14.14 3.01 -9.73
C ALA A 154 -14.42 3.81 -11.01
N LYS A 155 -13.52 3.75 -12.02
CA LYS A 155 -13.59 4.57 -13.25
C LYS A 155 -13.81 6.04 -12.90
N LEU A 156 -12.96 6.54 -11.99
CA LEU A 156 -13.08 7.88 -11.44
C LEU A 156 -12.99 8.93 -12.55
N GLU A 157 -13.99 9.80 -12.62
CA GLU A 157 -14.06 10.91 -13.57
C GLU A 157 -13.75 12.23 -12.90
N PRO A 158 -13.29 13.26 -13.62
CA PRO A 158 -13.13 14.62 -13.07
C PRO A 158 -14.45 15.12 -12.46
N GLY A 159 -14.37 15.74 -11.28
CA GLY A 159 -15.55 16.20 -10.53
C GLY A 159 -16.19 15.14 -9.61
N ALA A 160 -15.77 13.87 -9.69
CA ALA A 160 -16.22 12.84 -8.76
C ALA A 160 -15.78 13.14 -7.32
N THR A 161 -16.50 12.61 -6.34
CA THR A 161 -16.17 12.74 -4.91
C THR A 161 -15.66 11.42 -4.36
N VAL A 162 -14.49 11.45 -3.74
CA VAL A 162 -13.82 10.29 -3.11
C VAL A 162 -13.80 10.47 -1.60
N LEU A 163 -14.17 9.44 -0.86
CA LEU A 163 -13.99 9.36 0.59
C LEU A 163 -12.81 8.46 0.93
N ILE A 164 -11.81 9.00 1.63
CA ILE A 164 -10.69 8.24 2.19
C ILE A 164 -10.88 8.04 3.70
N GLN A 165 -10.46 6.89 4.20
CA GLN A 165 -10.52 6.54 5.62
C GLN A 165 -9.13 6.54 6.23
N GLY A 166 -8.93 7.36 7.28
CA GLY A 166 -7.65 7.53 7.92
C GLY A 166 -6.61 8.23 7.04
N THR A 167 -5.38 8.26 7.53
CA THR A 167 -4.25 8.98 6.95
C THR A 167 -3.01 8.10 6.80
N GLY A 168 -3.22 6.80 6.64
CA GLY A 168 -2.18 5.84 6.33
C GLY A 168 -1.75 5.90 4.85
N GLY A 169 -0.80 5.05 4.47
CA GLY A 169 -0.17 5.09 3.15
C GLY A 169 -1.17 5.06 1.99
N VAL A 170 -2.09 4.09 1.97
CA VAL A 170 -3.08 3.97 0.88
C VAL A 170 -3.97 5.20 0.79
N SER A 171 -4.48 5.69 1.93
CA SER A 171 -5.38 6.84 1.98
C SER A 171 -4.72 8.14 1.52
N ILE A 172 -3.46 8.36 1.89
CA ILE A 172 -2.70 9.56 1.45
C ILE A 172 -2.37 9.47 -0.04
N PHE A 173 -1.98 8.30 -0.56
CA PHE A 173 -1.84 8.15 -2.01
C PHE A 173 -3.17 8.31 -2.75
N ALA A 174 -4.26 7.77 -2.21
CA ALA A 174 -5.59 7.96 -2.81
C ALA A 174 -5.99 9.44 -2.85
N LEU A 175 -5.71 10.22 -1.79
CA LEU A 175 -5.89 11.66 -1.78
C LEU A 175 -5.10 12.33 -2.92
N GLN A 176 -3.79 12.10 -2.96
CA GLN A 176 -2.92 12.74 -3.96
C GLN A 176 -3.32 12.36 -5.40
N LEU A 177 -3.59 11.09 -5.67
CA LEU A 177 -3.94 10.59 -7.00
C LEU A 177 -5.37 11.00 -7.42
N ALA A 178 -6.35 11.02 -6.51
CA ALA A 178 -7.69 11.50 -6.79
C ALA A 178 -7.69 13.00 -7.13
N ARG A 179 -6.90 13.81 -6.42
CA ARG A 179 -6.70 15.23 -6.75
C ARG A 179 -6.12 15.42 -8.16
N LEU A 180 -5.12 14.61 -8.53
CA LEU A 180 -4.57 14.63 -9.89
C LEU A 180 -5.61 14.28 -10.96
N SER A 181 -6.59 13.46 -10.62
CA SER A 181 -7.70 13.09 -11.52
C SER A 181 -8.83 14.14 -11.53
N GLY A 182 -8.68 15.26 -10.83
CA GLY A 182 -9.71 16.30 -10.74
C GLY A 182 -10.89 15.96 -9.84
N ALA A 183 -10.73 15.02 -8.92
CA ALA A 183 -11.77 14.65 -7.96
C ALA A 183 -11.75 15.54 -6.71
N ARG A 184 -12.92 15.70 -6.08
CA ARG A 184 -13.07 16.22 -4.73
C ARG A 184 -12.77 15.11 -3.73
N VAL A 185 -12.00 15.38 -2.67
CA VAL A 185 -11.63 14.35 -1.68
C VAL A 185 -12.11 14.73 -0.30
N LEU A 186 -12.93 13.87 0.27
CA LEU A 186 -13.35 13.89 1.66
C LEU A 186 -12.49 12.91 2.46
N GLY A 187 -12.20 13.22 3.73
CA GLY A 187 -11.39 12.34 4.56
C GLY A 187 -11.86 12.26 6.00
N ILE A 188 -11.72 11.08 6.59
CA ILE A 188 -11.96 10.90 8.01
C ILE A 188 -10.69 10.46 8.73
N SER A 189 -10.47 10.94 9.95
CA SER A 189 -9.31 10.56 10.78
C SER A 189 -9.71 10.57 12.26
N SER A 190 -8.91 9.95 13.11
CA SER A 190 -9.03 10.05 14.58
C SER A 190 -8.24 11.23 15.16
N SER A 191 -7.66 12.10 14.33
CA SER A 191 -6.76 13.15 14.78
C SER A 191 -6.84 14.38 13.89
N ASP A 192 -7.15 15.53 14.50
CA ASP A 192 -7.21 16.82 13.81
C ASP A 192 -5.84 17.22 13.23
N ARG A 193 -4.75 16.96 13.98
CA ARG A 193 -3.39 17.20 13.48
C ARG A 193 -3.09 16.42 12.20
N LYS A 194 -3.61 15.20 12.06
CA LYS A 194 -3.46 14.43 10.81
C LYS A 194 -4.36 14.97 9.70
N LEU A 195 -5.55 15.47 10.04
CA LEU A 195 -6.44 16.17 9.08
C LEU A 195 -5.79 17.46 8.57
N GLU A 196 -5.19 18.29 9.43
CA GLU A 196 -4.45 19.49 9.02
C GLU A 196 -3.37 19.15 7.97
N ARG A 197 -2.60 18.08 8.18
CA ARG A 197 -1.61 17.62 7.21
C ARG A 197 -2.25 17.15 5.91
N ALA A 198 -3.41 16.50 5.96
CA ALA A 198 -4.15 16.07 4.78
C ALA A 198 -4.73 17.28 4.00
N PHE A 199 -5.21 18.33 4.69
CA PHE A 199 -5.61 19.58 4.05
C PHE A 199 -4.46 20.24 3.28
N ALA A 200 -3.24 20.22 3.84
CA ALA A 200 -2.05 20.71 3.14
C ALA A 200 -1.72 19.92 1.87
N LEU A 201 -2.22 18.69 1.73
CA LEU A 201 -2.11 17.84 0.53
C LEU A 201 -3.31 17.95 -0.41
N GLY A 202 -4.27 18.83 -0.11
CA GLY A 202 -5.44 19.10 -0.96
C GLY A 202 -6.71 18.33 -0.56
N LEU A 203 -6.84 17.88 0.69
CA LEU A 203 -8.12 17.39 1.20
C LEU A 203 -9.16 18.54 1.15
N ASP A 204 -10.36 18.28 0.62
CA ASP A 204 -11.39 19.33 0.48
C ASP A 204 -12.24 19.49 1.74
N ALA A 205 -12.55 18.39 2.44
CA ALA A 205 -13.21 18.40 3.73
C ALA A 205 -12.77 17.21 4.59
N GLY A 206 -12.70 17.41 5.90
CA GLY A 206 -12.23 16.42 6.86
C GLY A 206 -13.11 16.32 8.10
N LEU A 207 -13.25 15.12 8.64
CA LEU A 207 -14.00 14.86 9.87
C LEU A 207 -13.15 14.04 10.85
N ASN A 208 -13.10 14.49 12.11
CA ASN A 208 -12.60 13.67 13.20
C ASN A 208 -13.73 12.71 13.66
N TYR A 209 -13.57 11.43 13.35
CA TYR A 209 -14.58 10.43 13.65
C TYR A 209 -14.63 10.02 15.14
N THR A 210 -13.67 10.45 15.95
CA THR A 210 -13.74 10.26 17.42
C THR A 210 -14.74 11.21 18.06
N ASP A 211 -14.87 12.40 17.49
CA ASP A 211 -15.81 13.43 17.94
C ASP A 211 -17.19 13.24 17.29
N SER A 212 -17.19 12.79 16.05
CA SER A 212 -18.42 12.56 15.26
C SER A 212 -18.39 11.20 14.58
N PRO A 213 -18.79 10.12 15.27
CA PRO A 213 -18.69 8.76 14.77
C PRO A 213 -19.64 8.44 13.61
N GLU A 214 -20.63 9.27 13.34
CA GLU A 214 -21.58 9.12 12.22
C GLU A 214 -21.06 9.73 10.92
N TRP A 215 -19.81 9.41 10.56
CA TRP A 215 -19.16 9.96 9.39
C TRP A 215 -19.86 9.61 8.05
N ASP A 216 -20.67 8.57 8.01
CA ASP A 216 -21.52 8.23 6.88
C ASP A 216 -22.60 9.32 6.64
N LYS A 217 -23.22 9.85 7.69
CA LYS A 217 -24.15 10.98 7.58
C LYS A 217 -23.45 12.26 7.16
N TRP A 218 -22.29 12.54 7.78
CA TRP A 218 -21.46 13.69 7.39
C TRP A 218 -21.07 13.63 5.90
N ALA A 219 -20.67 12.45 5.38
CA ALA A 219 -20.34 12.31 3.97
C ALA A 219 -21.53 12.56 3.04
N LEU A 220 -22.76 12.17 3.47
CA LEU A 220 -23.99 12.52 2.76
C LEU A 220 -24.27 14.03 2.80
N ASP A 221 -24.11 14.67 3.96
CA ASP A 221 -24.28 16.13 4.09
C ASP A 221 -23.30 16.90 3.21
N GLN A 222 -22.03 16.42 3.08
CA GLN A 222 -21.03 17.00 2.19
C GLN A 222 -21.36 16.84 0.70
N THR A 223 -22.33 16.02 0.35
CA THR A 223 -22.73 15.68 -1.02
C THR A 223 -24.23 15.92 -1.27
N ASP A 224 -24.86 16.82 -0.52
CA ASP A 224 -26.28 17.18 -0.65
C ASP A 224 -27.23 15.95 -0.61
N GLY A 225 -26.88 14.94 0.19
CA GLY A 225 -27.63 13.68 0.32
C GLY A 225 -27.38 12.65 -0.77
N VAL A 226 -26.59 12.96 -1.80
CA VAL A 226 -26.32 12.05 -2.93
C VAL A 226 -25.38 10.89 -2.52
N GLY A 227 -24.34 11.19 -1.78
CA GLY A 227 -23.25 10.29 -1.41
C GLY A 227 -22.03 10.38 -2.35
N VAL A 228 -20.92 9.77 -1.93
CA VAL A 228 -19.63 9.82 -2.66
C VAL A 228 -19.57 8.80 -3.79
N ASP A 229 -18.81 9.08 -4.85
CA ASP A 229 -18.63 8.17 -5.99
C ASP A 229 -17.80 6.95 -5.62
N LEU A 230 -16.78 7.16 -4.79
CA LEU A 230 -15.86 6.11 -4.34
C LEU A 230 -15.58 6.23 -2.85
N VAL A 231 -15.65 5.11 -2.14
CA VAL A 231 -15.05 4.95 -0.81
C VAL A 231 -13.80 4.09 -0.93
N VAL A 232 -12.65 4.63 -0.50
CA VAL A 232 -11.40 3.88 -0.34
C VAL A 232 -11.43 3.24 1.05
N GLU A 233 -11.93 2.00 1.10
CA GLU A 233 -12.26 1.29 2.33
C GLU A 233 -11.06 0.52 2.87
N VAL A 234 -10.42 1.07 3.91
CA VAL A 234 -9.24 0.45 4.56
C VAL A 234 -9.55 -0.12 5.94
N GLY A 235 -10.68 0.22 6.54
CA GLY A 235 -11.06 -0.22 7.88
C GLY A 235 -11.52 -1.68 7.93
N GLY A 236 -12.38 -2.09 7.03
CA GLY A 236 -12.88 -3.46 6.95
C GLY A 236 -14.24 -3.66 7.62
N LEU A 237 -14.38 -4.77 8.38
CA LEU A 237 -15.68 -5.23 8.87
C LEU A 237 -16.47 -4.17 9.66
N GLN A 238 -15.81 -3.38 10.49
CA GLN A 238 -16.45 -2.39 11.36
C GLN A 238 -16.85 -1.10 10.62
N THR A 239 -16.20 -0.79 9.50
CA THR A 239 -16.43 0.45 8.73
C THR A 239 -17.26 0.22 7.47
N LEU A 240 -17.22 -0.97 6.89
CA LEU A 240 -17.92 -1.30 5.65
C LEU A 240 -19.43 -0.99 5.66
N PRO A 241 -20.21 -1.23 6.76
CA PRO A 241 -21.62 -0.86 6.80
C PRO A 241 -21.87 0.65 6.64
N ARG A 242 -20.97 1.49 7.17
CA ARG A 242 -21.04 2.94 7.00
C ARG A 242 -20.59 3.37 5.59
N SER A 243 -19.58 2.71 5.03
CA SER A 243 -19.14 2.93 3.65
C SER A 243 -20.25 2.69 2.64
N LEU A 244 -21.06 1.63 2.86
CA LEU A 244 -22.23 1.33 2.04
C LEU A 244 -23.36 2.39 2.16
N LYS A 245 -23.44 3.11 3.29
CA LYS A 245 -24.36 4.23 3.45
C LYS A 245 -23.83 5.50 2.80
N ALA A 246 -22.54 5.79 2.95
CA ALA A 246 -21.91 7.01 2.45
C ALA A 246 -21.77 7.04 0.92
N VAL A 247 -21.61 5.87 0.28
CA VAL A 247 -21.50 5.79 -1.18
C VAL A 247 -22.83 6.09 -1.87
N ARG A 248 -22.79 6.76 -3.04
CA ARG A 248 -24.00 7.04 -3.83
C ARG A 248 -24.59 5.80 -4.49
N MET A 249 -25.78 5.92 -5.04
CA MET A 249 -26.35 4.90 -5.92
C MET A 249 -25.45 4.71 -7.15
N GLY A 250 -25.12 3.45 -7.46
CA GLY A 250 -24.20 3.08 -8.54
C GLY A 250 -22.73 3.39 -8.27
N GLY A 251 -22.38 3.87 -7.07
CA GLY A 251 -21.01 4.15 -6.68
C GLY A 251 -20.22 2.89 -6.31
N THR A 252 -18.95 3.08 -5.95
CA THR A 252 -18.02 1.98 -5.68
C THR A 252 -17.46 2.05 -4.25
N VAL A 253 -17.41 0.91 -3.58
CA VAL A 253 -16.61 0.70 -2.36
C VAL A 253 -15.42 -0.17 -2.74
N ALA A 254 -14.23 0.42 -2.78
CA ALA A 254 -12.96 -0.29 -2.99
C ALA A 254 -12.50 -0.88 -1.66
N GLN A 255 -12.81 -2.16 -1.44
CA GLN A 255 -12.46 -2.88 -0.23
C GLN A 255 -11.01 -3.32 -0.25
N ILE A 256 -10.18 -2.70 0.58
CA ILE A 256 -8.73 -2.92 0.63
C ILE A 256 -8.34 -3.52 1.97
N GLY A 257 -8.74 -2.86 3.06
CA GLY A 257 -8.21 -3.12 4.38
C GLY A 257 -9.03 -4.05 5.24
N VAL A 258 -8.36 -4.48 6.31
CA VAL A 258 -8.91 -5.32 7.36
C VAL A 258 -8.47 -4.79 8.73
N LEU A 259 -8.25 -3.46 8.83
CA LEU A 259 -7.67 -2.80 10.01
C LEU A 259 -8.52 -2.96 11.27
N SER A 260 -9.85 -3.04 11.10
CA SER A 260 -10.77 -3.24 12.22
C SER A 260 -10.77 -4.67 12.79
N GLY A 261 -9.94 -5.55 12.23
CA GLY A 261 -9.84 -6.95 12.68
C GLY A 261 -11.10 -7.77 12.49
N SER A 262 -11.18 -8.89 13.21
CA SER A 262 -12.33 -9.80 13.24
C SER A 262 -13.31 -9.48 14.38
N GLY A 263 -13.38 -8.24 14.85
CA GLY A 263 -14.21 -7.81 15.98
C GLY A 263 -15.63 -8.41 16.02
N ASP A 264 -16.45 -7.99 16.97
CA ASP A 264 -17.83 -8.49 17.12
C ASP A 264 -18.61 -8.40 15.80
N PRO A 265 -19.49 -9.37 15.53
CA PRO A 265 -20.32 -9.35 14.33
C PRO A 265 -21.09 -8.03 14.20
N VAL A 266 -20.87 -7.31 13.10
CA VAL A 266 -21.63 -6.09 12.80
C VAL A 266 -22.77 -6.46 11.86
N PRO A 267 -23.99 -5.94 12.08
CA PRO A 267 -25.08 -6.14 11.13
C PRO A 267 -24.67 -5.65 9.74
N PHE A 268 -24.56 -6.57 8.80
CA PHE A 268 -24.15 -6.26 7.42
C PHE A 268 -25.37 -5.88 6.58
N PRO A 269 -25.47 -4.64 6.08
CA PRO A 269 -26.63 -4.18 5.35
C PRO A 269 -26.62 -4.67 3.89
N LEU A 270 -26.76 -5.97 3.69
CA LEU A 270 -26.75 -6.59 2.34
C LEU A 270 -27.76 -5.91 1.39
N ALA A 271 -28.93 -5.54 1.91
CA ALA A 271 -29.95 -4.82 1.15
C ALA A 271 -29.43 -3.48 0.58
N SER A 272 -28.50 -2.81 1.26
CA SER A 272 -27.92 -1.55 0.77
C SER A 272 -27.13 -1.74 -0.53
N ILE A 273 -26.47 -2.87 -0.71
CA ILE A 273 -25.74 -3.18 -1.96
C ILE A 273 -26.74 -3.30 -3.11
N PHE A 274 -27.81 -4.04 -2.89
CA PHE A 274 -28.84 -4.27 -3.89
C PHE A 274 -29.64 -2.99 -4.22
N HIS A 275 -30.21 -2.34 -3.20
CA HIS A 275 -31.08 -1.17 -3.41
C HIS A 275 -30.35 0.05 -3.95
N LYS A 276 -29.09 0.23 -3.60
CA LYS A 276 -28.24 1.32 -4.10
C LYS A 276 -27.39 0.92 -5.32
N TRP A 277 -27.50 -0.34 -5.77
CA TRP A 277 -26.71 -0.85 -6.90
C TRP A 277 -25.21 -0.58 -6.75
N VAL A 278 -24.70 -0.76 -5.51
CA VAL A 278 -23.32 -0.47 -5.17
C VAL A 278 -22.38 -1.55 -5.72
N ASN A 279 -21.27 -1.12 -6.30
CA ASN A 279 -20.16 -2.01 -6.64
C ASN A 279 -19.23 -2.14 -5.42
N VAL A 280 -19.15 -3.33 -4.81
CA VAL A 280 -18.16 -3.64 -3.77
C VAL A 280 -17.04 -4.45 -4.41
N GLN A 281 -15.89 -3.83 -4.60
CA GLN A 281 -14.76 -4.44 -5.30
C GLN A 281 -13.57 -4.63 -4.36
N GLY A 282 -13.15 -5.89 -4.19
CA GLY A 282 -11.90 -6.21 -3.50
C GLY A 282 -10.70 -5.70 -4.31
N ILE A 283 -9.79 -5.00 -3.65
CA ILE A 283 -8.55 -4.50 -4.23
C ILE A 283 -7.37 -5.20 -3.56
N TYR A 284 -6.60 -5.92 -4.34
CA TYR A 284 -5.41 -6.60 -3.86
C TYR A 284 -4.17 -6.07 -4.59
N VAL A 285 -3.67 -4.90 -4.15
CA VAL A 285 -2.53 -4.19 -4.76
C VAL A 285 -2.78 -3.88 -6.25
N GLY A 286 -1.95 -4.40 -7.15
CA GLY A 286 -2.03 -4.27 -8.59
C GLY A 286 -0.89 -5.01 -9.27
N SER A 287 -0.94 -5.06 -10.60
CA SER A 287 0.07 -5.70 -11.44
C SER A 287 1.31 -4.83 -11.64
N ARG A 288 2.37 -5.42 -12.24
CA ARG A 288 3.52 -4.66 -12.77
C ARG A 288 3.07 -3.54 -13.70
N LYS A 289 2.14 -3.85 -14.61
CA LYS A 289 1.59 -2.88 -15.55
C LYS A 289 0.93 -1.69 -14.85
N ASP A 290 0.17 -1.93 -13.77
CA ASP A 290 -0.42 -0.86 -12.96
C ASP A 290 0.65 0.00 -12.30
N PHE A 291 1.75 -0.59 -11.84
CA PHE A 291 2.88 0.15 -11.27
C PHE A 291 3.61 1.01 -12.33
N GLU A 292 3.84 0.48 -13.53
CA GLU A 292 4.43 1.24 -14.63
C GLU A 292 3.53 2.40 -15.07
N ASP A 293 2.22 2.20 -15.12
CA ASP A 293 1.24 3.24 -15.46
C ASP A 293 1.20 4.34 -14.38
N LEU A 294 1.21 3.95 -13.10
CA LEU A 294 1.34 4.86 -11.97
C LEU A 294 2.63 5.69 -12.09
N ASN A 295 3.78 5.03 -12.34
CA ASN A 295 5.07 5.73 -12.47
C ASN A 295 5.05 6.79 -13.57
N ARG A 296 4.42 6.48 -14.72
CA ARG A 296 4.24 7.48 -15.78
C ARG A 296 3.38 8.66 -15.33
N ALA A 297 2.26 8.38 -14.66
CA ALA A 297 1.35 9.43 -14.20
C ALA A 297 2.01 10.36 -13.18
N ILE A 298 2.69 9.81 -12.17
CA ILE A 298 3.34 10.63 -11.13
C ILE A 298 4.56 11.38 -11.65
N SER A 299 5.27 10.83 -12.66
CA SER A 299 6.40 11.51 -13.29
C SER A 299 5.98 12.76 -14.05
N LEU A 300 4.82 12.76 -14.70
CA LEU A 300 4.31 13.91 -15.45
C LEU A 300 4.08 15.15 -14.58
N VAL A 301 3.71 14.96 -13.33
CA VAL A 301 3.34 16.02 -12.40
C VAL A 301 4.33 16.21 -11.26
N GLY A 302 5.38 15.40 -11.20
CA GLY A 302 6.38 15.46 -10.14
C GLY A 302 5.82 15.12 -8.75
N LEU A 303 4.78 14.26 -8.66
CA LEU A 303 4.19 13.88 -7.38
C LEU A 303 5.24 13.22 -6.49
N ARG A 304 5.31 13.66 -5.22
CA ARG A 304 6.17 13.09 -4.20
C ARG A 304 5.36 12.38 -3.11
N PRO A 305 5.73 11.14 -2.79
CA PRO A 305 5.19 10.41 -1.65
C PRO A 305 5.42 11.11 -0.31
N VAL A 306 4.52 10.88 0.63
CA VAL A 306 4.63 11.39 2.00
C VAL A 306 4.91 10.24 2.96
N GLY A 307 5.97 10.38 3.76
CA GLY A 307 6.37 9.37 4.72
C GLY A 307 7.37 9.90 5.76
N GLU A 308 7.69 9.03 6.69
CA GLU A 308 8.67 9.28 7.77
C GLU A 308 9.84 8.29 7.57
N ASN A 309 11.08 8.81 7.63
CA ASN A 309 12.29 8.04 7.40
C ASN A 309 12.99 7.70 8.70
N PHE A 310 13.47 6.48 8.79
CA PHE A 310 14.21 5.91 9.92
C PHE A 310 15.50 5.25 9.41
N HIS A 311 16.45 5.02 10.30
CA HIS A 311 17.56 4.13 9.99
C HIS A 311 17.10 2.66 10.08
N TRP A 312 17.62 1.78 9.24
CA TRP A 312 17.14 0.40 9.18
C TRP A 312 17.37 -0.43 10.45
N SER A 313 18.28 -0.02 11.33
CA SER A 313 18.42 -0.61 12.67
C SER A 313 17.16 -0.42 13.54
N GLN A 314 16.28 0.51 13.17
CA GLN A 314 15.02 0.81 13.86
C GLN A 314 13.81 0.03 13.30
N ALA A 315 14.05 -1.02 12.50
CA ALA A 315 12.96 -1.78 11.86
C ALA A 315 11.92 -2.30 12.86
N ARG A 316 12.35 -2.73 14.05
CA ARG A 316 11.43 -3.16 15.13
C ARG A 316 10.60 -2.00 15.67
N GLU A 317 11.20 -0.85 15.89
CA GLU A 317 10.52 0.37 16.33
C GLU A 317 9.47 0.83 15.32
N VAL A 318 9.81 0.77 14.03
CA VAL A 318 8.89 1.09 12.93
C VAL A 318 7.66 0.17 12.92
N LEU A 319 7.83 -1.13 13.18
CA LEU A 319 6.70 -2.07 13.32
C LEU A 319 5.83 -1.75 14.54
N MET A 320 6.42 -1.40 15.67
CA MET A 320 5.67 -0.97 16.87
C MET A 320 4.89 0.31 16.60
N ARG A 321 5.50 1.31 15.95
CA ARG A 321 4.83 2.56 15.56
C ARG A 321 3.68 2.33 14.57
N MET A 322 3.83 1.34 13.70
CA MET A 322 2.75 0.93 12.79
C MET A 322 1.58 0.30 13.55
N ALA A 323 1.87 -0.53 14.55
CA ALA A 323 0.85 -1.15 15.41
C ALA A 323 0.04 -0.09 16.19
N GLU A 324 0.68 0.97 16.64
CA GLU A 324 0.01 2.11 17.31
C GLU A 324 -0.88 2.95 16.37
N GLY A 325 -0.68 2.86 15.05
CA GLY A 325 -1.42 3.67 14.08
C GLY A 325 -1.14 5.17 14.18
N SER A 326 -0.05 5.58 14.84
CA SER A 326 0.28 6.98 15.12
C SER A 326 0.88 7.73 13.92
N HIS A 327 1.34 7.04 12.89
CA HIS A 327 1.98 7.59 11.70
C HIS A 327 1.03 8.30 10.74
N PHE A 328 1.61 9.11 9.83
CA PHE A 328 0.93 9.73 8.70
C PHE A 328 1.68 9.39 7.40
N GLY A 329 0.95 8.88 6.39
CA GLY A 329 1.55 8.39 5.15
C GLY A 329 2.31 7.08 5.37
N LYS A 330 3.57 7.01 4.89
CA LYS A 330 4.38 5.79 4.92
C LYS A 330 5.51 5.84 5.94
N LEU A 331 5.88 4.70 6.46
CA LEU A 331 7.08 4.50 7.29
C LEU A 331 8.14 3.82 6.44
N VAL A 332 9.35 4.38 6.41
CA VAL A 332 10.44 3.93 5.55
C VAL A 332 11.72 3.78 6.36
N VAL A 333 12.49 2.73 6.14
CA VAL A 333 13.86 2.61 6.64
C VAL A 333 14.85 2.74 5.51
N THR A 334 15.97 3.43 5.76
CA THR A 334 17.06 3.61 4.83
C THR A 334 18.17 2.63 5.16
N ILE A 335 18.69 1.93 4.15
CA ILE A 335 19.83 1.00 4.22
C ILE A 335 21.03 1.69 3.58
N GLU A 336 22.08 1.84 4.36
CA GLU A 336 23.34 2.50 3.93
C GLU A 336 24.28 1.55 3.21
#